data_2fa1946a8d0634c0fb1c7d236dc35234
#
_entry.id   2fa1946a8d0634c0fb1c7d236dc35234
#
_cell.length_a   1.000
_cell.length_b   1.000
_cell.length_c   1.000
_cell.angle_alpha   90.00
_cell.angle_beta   90.00
_cell.angle_gamma   90.00
#
_symmetry.space_group_name_H-M   'P 1'
#
loop_
_entity.id
_entity.type
_entity.pdbx_description
1 polymer ?
#
loop_
_entity_poly.entity_id
_entity_poly.type
_entity_poly.pdbx_seq_one_letter_code
_entity_poly.pdbx_strand_id
1 'polypeptide(L)'
;MGYTALYRKFRPITFTELVGQEHITRTLRNQIIANRVGHAYLFNGGRGTGKTTSAKVLARAINCLTPNDGEPCNECEICKAAISGALTDIVEMDAASNNSVEDIRSIREEVNFLPTKAKYRVYIIDEVHMLSQGAFNALLKTLEEPPEHVKFILATTEPQKLPATILSRCQRFDFKRI
;
A
#
# COMPACT_ATOMS: atom_id res chain seq x y z
N MET A 1 30.21 8.61 6.47
CA MET A 1 28.77 8.90 6.30
C MET A 1 28.40 8.64 4.85
N GLY A 2 27.43 7.75 4.62
CA GLY A 2 26.92 7.51 3.29
C GLY A 2 26.15 8.72 2.76
N TYR A 3 26.37 9.08 1.51
CA TYR A 3 25.60 10.11 0.83
C TYR A 3 24.16 9.62 0.65
N THR A 4 23.21 10.30 1.27
CA THR A 4 21.79 10.02 1.07
C THR A 4 21.22 11.06 0.12
N ALA A 5 20.66 10.62 -1.00
CA ALA A 5 20.04 11.52 -1.96
C ALA A 5 18.94 12.36 -1.29
N LEU A 6 18.86 13.64 -1.66
CA LEU A 6 17.91 14.59 -1.07
C LEU A 6 16.45 14.10 -1.11
N TYR A 7 16.05 13.44 -2.20
CA TYR A 7 14.68 12.92 -2.33
C TYR A 7 14.36 11.82 -1.30
N ARG A 8 15.36 11.07 -0.81
CA ARG A 8 15.18 10.07 0.24
C ARG A 8 15.11 10.72 1.62
N LYS A 9 15.90 11.77 1.83
CA LYS A 9 15.97 12.51 3.09
C LYS A 9 14.67 13.25 3.40
N PHE A 10 14.00 13.78 2.37
CA PHE A 10 12.80 14.60 2.50
C PHE A 10 11.50 13.86 2.12
N ARG A 11 11.55 12.53 2.03
CA ARG A 11 10.35 11.75 1.72
C ARG A 11 9.34 11.87 2.86
N PRO A 12 8.07 12.20 2.57
CA PRO A 12 7.04 12.30 3.61
C PRO A 12 6.92 11.01 4.41
N ILE A 13 6.77 11.14 5.71
CA ILE A 13 6.55 10.04 6.66
C ILE A 13 5.22 10.15 7.39
N THR A 14 4.44 11.19 7.10
CA THR A 14 3.07 11.37 7.61
C THR A 14 2.15 11.77 6.47
N PHE A 15 0.84 11.61 6.66
CA PHE A 15 -0.15 12.07 5.69
C PHE A 15 -0.15 13.60 5.55
N THR A 16 0.06 14.31 6.64
CA THR A 16 0.09 15.77 6.66
C THR A 16 1.19 16.34 5.77
N GLU A 17 2.30 15.62 5.64
CA GLU A 17 3.43 16.03 4.79
C GLU A 17 3.19 15.81 3.28
N LEU A 18 2.12 15.09 2.92
CA LEU A 18 1.77 14.83 1.52
C LEU A 18 1.04 16.04 0.93
N VAL A 19 1.74 16.82 0.12
CA VAL A 19 1.21 18.05 -0.46
C VAL A 19 0.24 17.77 -1.60
N GLY A 20 -0.87 18.51 -1.64
CA GLY A 20 -1.79 18.50 -2.77
C GLY A 20 -2.80 17.36 -2.81
N GLN A 21 -2.81 16.48 -1.80
CA GLN A 21 -3.68 15.30 -1.74
C GLN A 21 -4.58 15.28 -0.48
N GLU A 22 -4.97 16.44 0.02
CA GLU A 22 -5.68 16.56 1.30
C GLU A 22 -7.00 15.77 1.35
N HIS A 23 -7.72 15.70 0.22
CA HIS A 23 -8.96 14.93 0.14
C HIS A 23 -8.74 13.42 0.36
N ILE A 24 -7.61 12.91 -0.13
CA ILE A 24 -7.23 11.50 0.05
C ILE A 24 -6.74 11.25 1.47
N THR A 25 -5.80 12.06 1.94
CA THR A 25 -5.20 11.88 3.26
C THR A 25 -6.23 12.01 4.37
N ARG A 26 -7.18 12.92 4.23
CA ARG A 26 -8.29 13.08 5.19
C ARG A 26 -9.14 11.80 5.25
N THR A 27 -9.52 11.26 4.10
CA THR A 27 -10.33 10.04 4.04
C THR A 27 -9.61 8.86 4.66
N LEU A 28 -8.33 8.66 4.33
CA LEU A 28 -7.53 7.57 4.88
C LEU A 28 -7.36 7.70 6.39
N ARG A 29 -7.07 8.89 6.89
CA ARG A 29 -6.94 9.14 8.33
C ARG A 29 -8.26 8.86 9.05
N ASN A 30 -9.39 9.30 8.49
CA ASN A 30 -10.70 9.05 9.09
C ASN A 30 -11.03 7.57 9.16
N GLN A 31 -10.65 6.78 8.16
CA GLN A 31 -10.84 5.33 8.19
C GLN A 31 -10.02 4.68 9.31
N ILE A 32 -8.79 5.13 9.52
CA ILE A 32 -7.93 4.64 10.59
C ILE A 32 -8.52 4.99 11.96
N ILE A 33 -8.95 6.23 12.14
CA ILE A 33 -9.58 6.71 13.39
C ILE A 33 -10.83 5.89 13.70
N ALA A 34 -11.67 5.65 12.70
CA ALA A 34 -12.91 4.90 12.84
C ALA A 34 -12.73 3.38 12.90
N ASN A 35 -11.50 2.88 12.77
CA ASN A 35 -11.18 1.46 12.67
C ASN A 35 -11.95 0.77 11.53
N ARG A 36 -12.03 1.44 10.37
CA ARG A 36 -12.74 0.98 9.16
C ARG A 36 -11.81 0.89 7.96
N VAL A 37 -10.63 0.33 8.16
CA VAL A 37 -9.66 0.14 7.09
C VAL A 37 -10.17 -0.91 6.12
N GLY A 38 -10.19 -0.58 4.83
CA GLY A 38 -10.59 -1.50 3.78
C GLY A 38 -9.56 -2.59 3.53
N HIS A 39 -9.94 -3.64 2.82
CA HIS A 39 -9.03 -4.75 2.51
C HIS A 39 -8.20 -4.51 1.24
N ALA A 40 -8.63 -3.63 0.34
CA ALA A 40 -7.91 -3.31 -0.88
C ALA A 40 -8.12 -1.87 -1.31
N TYR A 41 -7.02 -1.20 -1.65
CA TYR A 41 -6.99 0.18 -2.12
C TYR A 41 -6.36 0.24 -3.50
N LEU A 42 -6.88 1.10 -4.36
CA LEU A 42 -6.26 1.41 -5.64
C LEU A 42 -5.91 2.89 -5.69
N PHE A 43 -4.62 3.18 -5.74
CA PHE A 43 -4.08 4.54 -5.86
C PHE A 43 -3.75 4.80 -7.34
N ASN A 44 -4.48 5.70 -7.95
CA ASN A 44 -4.33 6.10 -9.34
C ASN A 44 -3.78 7.51 -9.43
N GLY A 45 -2.89 7.74 -10.36
CA GLY A 45 -2.35 9.08 -10.65
C GLY A 45 -1.06 9.00 -11.43
N GLY A 46 -0.64 10.13 -11.99
CA GLY A 46 0.60 10.26 -12.72
C GLY A 46 1.83 10.02 -11.84
N ARG A 47 2.99 9.95 -12.47
CA ARG A 47 4.26 9.82 -11.75
C ARG A 47 4.51 11.04 -10.88
N GLY A 48 5.06 10.82 -9.69
CA GLY A 48 5.40 11.90 -8.77
C GLY A 48 4.23 12.52 -8.03
N THR A 49 3.06 11.87 -8.04
CA THR A 49 1.87 12.37 -7.33
C THR A 49 1.78 11.89 -5.88
N GLY A 50 2.71 11.06 -5.43
CA GLY A 50 2.77 10.57 -4.05
C GLY A 50 2.07 9.25 -3.78
N LYS A 51 1.72 8.48 -4.81
CA LYS A 51 1.03 7.18 -4.66
C LYS A 51 1.82 6.19 -3.80
N THR A 52 3.06 5.92 -4.17
CA THR A 52 3.92 4.96 -3.45
C THR A 52 4.22 5.43 -2.04
N THR A 53 4.49 6.71 -1.87
CA THR A 53 4.73 7.31 -0.57
C THR A 53 3.50 7.20 0.32
N SER A 54 2.32 7.52 -0.21
CA SER A 54 1.04 7.39 0.51
C SER A 54 0.77 5.94 0.91
N ALA A 55 1.08 4.99 0.03
CA ALA A 55 0.93 3.56 0.33
C ALA A 55 1.80 3.15 1.53
N LYS A 56 3.03 3.62 1.58
CA LYS A 56 3.94 3.33 2.71
C LYS A 56 3.47 3.97 4.01
N VAL A 57 2.99 5.22 3.95
CA VAL A 57 2.43 5.89 5.12
C VAL A 57 1.19 5.17 5.62
N LEU A 58 0.28 4.77 4.73
CA LEU A 58 -0.92 4.02 5.08
C LEU A 58 -0.57 2.67 5.71
N ALA A 59 0.32 1.91 5.10
CA ALA A 59 0.75 0.61 5.63
C ALA A 59 1.32 0.73 7.04
N ARG A 60 2.08 1.78 7.29
CA ARG A 60 2.66 2.05 8.61
C ARG A 60 1.60 2.50 9.61
N ALA A 61 0.69 3.37 9.19
CA ALA A 61 -0.35 3.93 10.06
C ALA A 61 -1.33 2.86 10.56
N ILE A 62 -1.75 1.93 9.69
CA ILE A 62 -2.68 0.86 10.09
C ILE A 62 -2.03 -0.17 11.02
N ASN A 63 -0.71 -0.24 11.03
CA ASN A 63 0.07 -1.16 11.87
C ASN A 63 0.71 -0.47 13.08
N CYS A 64 0.62 0.86 13.16
CA CYS A 64 1.20 1.63 14.26
C CYS A 64 0.57 1.24 15.59
N LEU A 65 1.40 1.07 16.63
CA LEU A 65 0.93 0.71 17.97
C LEU A 65 0.23 1.88 18.67
N THR A 66 0.59 3.10 18.31
CA THR A 66 0.08 4.34 18.94
C THR A 66 -0.22 5.40 17.88
N PRO A 67 -1.18 5.14 16.96
CA PRO A 67 -1.52 6.13 15.94
C PRO A 67 -2.12 7.37 16.60
N ASN A 68 -1.83 8.54 16.05
CA ASN A 68 -2.32 9.81 16.53
C ASN A 68 -3.09 10.51 15.41
N ASP A 69 -4.39 10.70 15.61
CA ASP A 69 -5.28 11.34 14.62
C ASP A 69 -5.16 10.68 13.23
N GLY A 70 -5.04 9.35 13.20
CA GLY A 70 -4.89 8.58 11.97
C GLY A 70 -3.49 8.63 11.36
N GLU A 71 -2.53 9.29 12.00
CA GLU A 71 -1.14 9.35 11.55
C GLU A 71 -0.29 8.27 12.22
N PRO A 72 0.71 7.72 11.53
CA PRO A 72 1.68 6.85 12.19
C PRO A 72 2.52 7.67 13.17
N CYS A 73 2.85 7.10 14.32
CA CYS A 73 3.68 7.81 15.31
C CYS A 73 5.14 7.93 14.90
N ASN A 74 5.60 7.04 14.02
CA ASN A 74 6.97 6.94 13.52
C ASN A 74 8.04 6.70 14.61
N GLU A 75 7.62 6.40 15.83
CA GLU A 75 8.51 6.19 16.98
C GLU A 75 8.38 4.80 17.62
N CYS A 76 7.24 4.12 17.45
CA CYS A 76 7.08 2.77 17.97
C CYS A 76 7.94 1.75 17.20
N GLU A 77 8.14 0.58 17.78
CA GLU A 77 8.97 -0.46 17.15
C GLU A 77 8.47 -0.87 15.76
N ILE A 78 7.15 -0.88 15.56
CA ILE A 78 6.55 -1.22 14.25
C ILE A 78 6.87 -0.13 13.22
N CYS A 79 6.65 1.13 13.56
CA CYS A 79 6.96 2.25 12.67
C CYS A 79 8.44 2.30 12.32
N LYS A 80 9.32 2.14 13.31
CA LYS A 80 10.77 2.13 13.09
C LYS A 80 11.20 0.97 12.18
N ALA A 81 10.67 -0.22 12.41
CA ALA A 81 10.95 -1.39 11.58
C ALA A 81 10.45 -1.19 10.15
N ALA A 82 9.27 -0.59 9.96
CA ALA A 82 8.73 -0.28 8.64
C ALA A 82 9.59 0.74 7.89
N ILE A 83 10.04 1.79 8.56
CA ILE A 83 10.89 2.84 7.96
C ILE A 83 12.25 2.25 7.54
N SER A 84 12.84 1.39 8.35
CA SER A 84 14.14 0.78 8.05
C SER A 84 14.08 -0.36 7.03
N GLY A 85 12.87 -0.82 6.67
CA GLY A 85 12.69 -1.96 5.77
C GLY A 85 12.82 -3.31 6.47
N ALA A 86 12.93 -3.34 7.80
CA ALA A 86 13.08 -4.57 8.57
C ALA A 86 11.75 -5.27 8.88
N LEU A 87 10.61 -4.61 8.66
CA LEU A 87 9.29 -5.19 8.92
C LEU A 87 8.86 -6.07 7.75
N THR A 88 8.94 -7.38 7.92
CA THR A 88 8.58 -8.35 6.88
C THR A 88 7.08 -8.43 6.60
N ASP A 89 6.25 -7.89 7.49
CA ASP A 89 4.79 -7.86 7.31
C ASP A 89 4.33 -6.81 6.29
N ILE A 90 5.20 -5.89 5.90
CA ILE A 90 4.95 -4.96 4.80
C ILE A 90 5.82 -5.39 3.62
N VAL A 91 5.17 -5.85 2.54
CA VAL A 91 5.83 -6.37 1.34
C VAL A 91 5.60 -5.39 0.20
N GLU A 92 6.67 -4.88 -0.37
CA GLU A 92 6.61 -4.01 -1.54
C GLU A 92 7.01 -4.81 -2.78
N MET A 93 6.23 -4.68 -3.84
CA MET A 93 6.47 -5.35 -5.10
C MET A 93 6.26 -4.39 -6.27
N ASP A 94 7.21 -4.35 -7.20
CA ASP A 94 7.07 -3.62 -8.45
C ASP A 94 6.63 -4.61 -9.53
N ALA A 95 5.39 -4.46 -10.01
CA ALA A 95 4.83 -5.35 -11.02
C ALA A 95 5.52 -5.22 -12.38
N ALA A 96 6.26 -4.13 -12.63
CA ALA A 96 7.06 -4.01 -13.86
C ALA A 96 8.17 -5.06 -13.94
N SER A 97 8.73 -5.47 -12.80
CA SER A 97 9.76 -6.50 -12.70
C SER A 97 9.26 -7.85 -12.16
N ASN A 98 8.07 -7.89 -11.54
CA ASN A 98 7.48 -9.10 -10.94
C ASN A 98 6.04 -9.27 -11.44
N ASN A 99 5.88 -9.55 -12.73
CA ASN A 99 4.57 -9.53 -13.40
C ASN A 99 3.98 -10.91 -13.67
N SER A 100 4.67 -11.98 -13.30
CA SER A 100 4.26 -13.34 -13.62
C SER A 100 3.19 -13.87 -12.65
N VAL A 101 2.45 -14.89 -13.10
CA VAL A 101 1.48 -15.59 -12.27
C VAL A 101 2.15 -16.21 -11.04
N GLU A 102 3.40 -16.67 -11.17
CA GLU A 102 4.15 -17.27 -10.05
C GLU A 102 4.43 -16.27 -8.95
N ASP A 103 4.75 -15.01 -9.30
CA ASP A 103 4.97 -13.95 -8.33
C ASP A 103 3.73 -13.70 -7.47
N ILE A 104 2.55 -13.70 -8.10
CA ILE A 104 1.28 -13.49 -7.39
C ILE A 104 0.83 -14.73 -6.65
N ARG A 105 1.11 -15.94 -7.17
CA ARG A 105 0.82 -17.19 -6.44
C ARG A 105 1.59 -17.28 -5.14
N SER A 106 2.83 -16.80 -5.11
CA SER A 106 3.62 -16.72 -3.87
C SER A 106 2.92 -15.87 -2.82
N ILE A 107 2.37 -14.73 -3.20
CA ILE A 107 1.57 -13.88 -2.31
C ILE A 107 0.33 -14.65 -1.81
N ARG A 108 -0.36 -15.32 -2.70
CA ARG A 108 -1.58 -16.07 -2.39
C ARG A 108 -1.34 -17.19 -1.37
N GLU A 109 -0.17 -17.81 -1.41
CA GLU A 109 0.24 -18.79 -0.39
C GLU A 109 0.56 -18.12 0.94
N GLU A 110 1.27 -16.98 0.91
CA GLU A 110 1.67 -16.24 2.11
C GLU A 110 0.48 -15.67 2.89
N VAL A 111 -0.61 -15.30 2.22
CA VAL A 111 -1.75 -14.66 2.88
C VAL A 111 -2.46 -15.59 3.87
N ASN A 112 -2.23 -16.89 3.80
CA ASN A 112 -2.78 -17.87 4.74
C ASN A 112 -2.09 -17.81 6.11
N PHE A 113 -0.93 -17.18 6.20
CA PHE A 113 -0.17 -17.06 7.44
C PHE A 113 -0.42 -15.72 8.12
N LEU A 114 -0.52 -15.73 9.45
CA LEU A 114 -0.67 -14.52 10.24
C LEU A 114 0.58 -13.64 10.15
N PRO A 115 0.45 -12.32 10.34
CA PRO A 115 1.59 -11.42 10.41
C PRO A 115 2.56 -11.85 11.54
N THR A 116 3.85 -11.59 11.33
CA THR A 116 4.89 -11.96 12.30
C THR A 116 4.91 -11.02 13.51
N LYS A 117 4.81 -9.71 13.26
CA LYS A 117 4.89 -8.67 14.32
C LYS A 117 3.76 -7.65 14.24
N ALA A 118 3.33 -7.28 13.03
CA ALA A 118 2.34 -6.26 12.83
C ALA A 118 0.92 -6.79 12.98
N LYS A 119 -0.05 -5.91 13.05
CA LYS A 119 -1.48 -6.26 13.08
C LYS A 119 -1.95 -6.81 11.75
N TYR A 120 -1.49 -6.18 10.65
CA TYR A 120 -1.86 -6.54 9.28
C TYR A 120 -0.63 -6.84 8.44
N ARG A 121 -0.76 -7.85 7.59
CA ARG A 121 0.18 -8.07 6.51
C ARG A 121 -0.26 -7.23 5.32
N VAL A 122 0.61 -6.35 4.84
CA VAL A 122 0.27 -5.39 3.78
C VAL A 122 1.11 -5.67 2.55
N TYR A 123 0.45 -5.80 1.41
CA TYR A 123 1.10 -5.93 0.10
C TYR A 123 0.90 -4.64 -0.68
N ILE A 124 2.00 -3.97 -0.98
CA ILE A 124 2.03 -2.79 -1.84
C ILE A 124 2.52 -3.23 -3.21
N ILE A 125 1.64 -3.18 -4.20
CA ILE A 125 1.97 -3.57 -5.57
C ILE A 125 1.97 -2.32 -6.44
N ASP A 126 3.16 -1.87 -6.80
CA ASP A 126 3.35 -0.69 -7.66
C ASP A 126 3.29 -1.09 -9.14
N GLU A 127 2.82 -0.17 -9.97
CA GLU A 127 2.64 -0.39 -11.42
C GLU A 127 1.81 -1.66 -11.70
N VAL A 128 0.73 -1.85 -10.96
CA VAL A 128 -0.08 -3.08 -10.97
C VAL A 128 -0.65 -3.42 -12.35
N HIS A 129 -0.81 -2.43 -13.24
CA HIS A 129 -1.26 -2.64 -14.62
C HIS A 129 -0.28 -3.47 -15.45
N MET A 130 0.96 -3.63 -14.99
CA MET A 130 1.99 -4.42 -15.67
C MET A 130 1.90 -5.92 -15.41
N LEU A 131 0.99 -6.36 -14.52
CA LEU A 131 0.79 -7.78 -14.27
C LEU A 131 0.28 -8.51 -15.53
N SER A 132 0.69 -9.77 -15.68
CA SER A 132 0.16 -10.64 -16.73
C SER A 132 -1.32 -10.97 -16.46
N GLN A 133 -2.04 -11.44 -17.47
CA GLN A 133 -3.44 -11.84 -17.31
C GLN A 133 -3.59 -12.95 -16.26
N GLY A 134 -2.68 -13.92 -16.25
CA GLY A 134 -2.67 -14.98 -15.24
C GLY A 134 -2.42 -14.44 -13.83
N ALA A 135 -1.55 -13.44 -13.70
CA ALA A 135 -1.29 -12.76 -12.43
C ALA A 135 -2.53 -12.01 -11.93
N PHE A 136 -3.24 -11.30 -12.82
CA PHE A 136 -4.51 -10.64 -12.46
C PHE A 136 -5.54 -11.64 -11.93
N ASN A 137 -5.68 -12.78 -12.61
CA ASN A 137 -6.63 -13.82 -12.20
C ASN A 137 -6.27 -14.39 -10.82
N ALA A 138 -4.98 -14.60 -10.55
CA ALA A 138 -4.51 -15.07 -9.25
C ALA A 138 -4.76 -14.03 -8.15
N LEU A 139 -4.50 -12.76 -8.43
CA LEU A 139 -4.75 -11.66 -7.50
C LEU A 139 -6.24 -11.51 -7.20
N LEU A 140 -7.08 -11.60 -8.22
CA LEU A 140 -8.53 -11.49 -8.08
C LEU A 140 -9.09 -12.50 -7.07
N LYS A 141 -8.60 -13.75 -7.10
CA LYS A 141 -9.04 -14.78 -6.15
C LYS A 141 -8.81 -14.37 -4.69
N THR A 142 -7.67 -13.72 -4.42
CA THR A 142 -7.35 -13.24 -3.08
C THR A 142 -8.21 -12.01 -2.71
N LEU A 143 -8.49 -11.13 -3.67
CA LEU A 143 -9.32 -9.95 -3.45
C LEU A 143 -10.79 -10.28 -3.23
N GLU A 144 -11.28 -11.40 -3.77
CA GLU A 144 -12.66 -11.85 -3.59
C GLU A 144 -12.93 -12.35 -2.17
N GLU A 145 -11.97 -13.06 -1.59
CA GLU A 145 -12.08 -13.62 -0.24
C GLU A 145 -10.83 -13.29 0.58
N PRO A 146 -10.61 -12.00 0.89
CA PRO A 146 -9.38 -11.62 1.59
C PRO A 146 -9.44 -12.02 3.07
N PRO A 147 -8.36 -12.60 3.61
CA PRO A 147 -8.25 -12.79 5.06
C PRO A 147 -8.28 -11.44 5.79
N GLU A 148 -8.86 -11.39 6.99
CA GLU A 148 -8.98 -10.15 7.76
C GLU A 148 -7.64 -9.49 8.09
N HIS A 149 -6.59 -10.28 8.23
CA HIS A 149 -5.25 -9.81 8.57
C HIS A 149 -4.43 -9.32 7.36
N VAL A 150 -5.01 -9.34 6.15
CA VAL A 150 -4.30 -8.97 4.92
C VAL A 150 -4.91 -7.72 4.32
N LYS A 151 -4.06 -6.79 3.89
CA LYS A 151 -4.44 -5.55 3.20
C LYS A 151 -3.63 -5.42 1.92
N PHE A 152 -4.29 -4.98 0.85
CA PHE A 152 -3.64 -4.71 -0.43
C PHE A 152 -3.68 -3.22 -0.74
N ILE A 153 -2.58 -2.67 -1.19
CA ILE A 153 -2.50 -1.30 -1.71
C ILE A 153 -1.89 -1.38 -3.11
N LEU A 154 -2.73 -1.18 -4.11
CA LEU A 154 -2.34 -1.24 -5.51
C LEU A 154 -2.14 0.18 -6.03
N ALA A 155 -1.07 0.40 -6.79
CA ALA A 155 -0.80 1.69 -7.40
C ALA A 155 -0.65 1.55 -8.91
N THR A 156 -1.21 2.50 -9.66
CA THR A 156 -1.14 2.49 -11.12
C THR A 156 -1.14 3.90 -11.68
N THR A 157 -0.45 4.06 -12.82
CA THR A 157 -0.54 5.24 -13.66
C THR A 157 -1.59 5.07 -14.77
N GLU A 158 -2.09 3.85 -14.99
CA GLU A 158 -2.95 3.50 -16.11
C GLU A 158 -4.11 2.60 -15.66
N PRO A 159 -5.11 3.17 -14.94
CA PRO A 159 -6.21 2.38 -14.39
C PRO A 159 -7.09 1.74 -15.47
N GLN A 160 -7.12 2.31 -16.68
CA GLN A 160 -7.87 1.76 -17.81
C GLN A 160 -7.33 0.41 -18.28
N LYS A 161 -6.10 0.06 -17.93
CA LYS A 161 -5.51 -1.25 -18.25
C LYS A 161 -5.86 -2.34 -17.25
N LEU A 162 -6.50 -1.97 -16.14
CA LEU A 162 -6.91 -2.92 -15.12
C LEU A 162 -8.25 -3.57 -15.47
N PRO A 163 -8.43 -4.88 -15.24
CA PRO A 163 -9.73 -5.52 -15.39
C PRO A 163 -10.77 -4.89 -14.47
N ALA A 164 -12.02 -4.78 -14.96
CA ALA A 164 -13.13 -4.25 -14.17
C ALA A 164 -13.36 -5.05 -12.89
N THR A 165 -13.07 -6.35 -12.90
CA THR A 165 -13.16 -7.23 -11.74
C THR A 165 -12.20 -6.84 -10.62
N ILE A 166 -11.02 -6.36 -10.96
CA ILE A 166 -10.05 -5.83 -9.98
C ILE A 166 -10.53 -4.48 -9.46
N LEU A 167 -10.92 -3.57 -10.37
CA LEU A 167 -11.37 -2.22 -10.02
C LEU A 167 -12.56 -2.25 -9.05
N SER A 168 -13.51 -3.15 -9.25
CA SER A 168 -14.71 -3.25 -8.42
C SER A 168 -14.44 -3.77 -7.00
N ARG A 169 -13.29 -4.37 -6.77
CA ARG A 169 -12.90 -4.93 -5.47
C ARG A 169 -12.03 -4.00 -4.64
N CYS A 170 -11.66 -2.85 -5.18
CA CYS A 170 -10.75 -1.91 -4.54
C CYS A 170 -11.45 -0.58 -4.28
N GLN A 171 -11.11 0.05 -3.17
CA GLN A 171 -11.47 1.43 -2.93
C GLN A 171 -10.49 2.31 -3.71
N ARG A 172 -11.01 3.08 -4.68
CA ARG A 172 -10.20 3.88 -5.59
C ARG A 172 -9.95 5.29 -5.05
N PHE A 173 -8.71 5.74 -5.14
CA PHE A 173 -8.29 7.11 -4.84
C PHE A 173 -7.52 7.68 -6.01
N ASP A 174 -7.98 8.80 -6.53
CA ASP A 174 -7.36 9.47 -7.66
C ASP A 174 -6.48 10.61 -7.17
N PHE A 175 -5.17 10.45 -7.34
CA PHE A 175 -4.16 11.44 -6.96
C PHE A 175 -4.09 12.53 -8.01
N LYS A 176 -4.05 13.76 -7.56
CA LYS A 176 -3.97 14.93 -8.43
C LYS A 176 -2.53 15.28 -8.73
N ARG A 177 -2.32 15.81 -9.91
CA ARG A 177 -1.04 16.40 -10.28
C ARG A 177 -0.82 17.66 -9.45
N ILE A 178 0.37 17.78 -8.90
CA ILE A 178 0.75 18.93 -8.08
C ILE A 178 1.29 20.05 -8.96
#